data_f06f8004ff028f0103b39077e1c1aa79
#
_entry.id   f06f8004ff028f0103b39077e1c1aa79
#
_cell.length_a   1.000
_cell.length_b   1.000
_cell.length_c   1.000
_cell.angle_alpha   90.00
_cell.angle_beta   90.00
_cell.angle_gamma   90.00
#
_symmetry.space_group_name_H-M   'P 1'
#
loop_
_entity.id
_entity.type
_entity.pdbx_description
1 polymer ?
#
loop_
_entity_poly.entity_id
_entity_poly.type
_entity_poly.pdbx_seq_one_letter_code
_entity_poly.pdbx_strand_id
1 'polypeptide(L)'
;AAVWASPTAGLKLTWRYPVLRWLAAASFALSFTQLCLATFLVTMLVEDAGYSLVAAGVMLALVQAAGGAGRVASGWLSDHTGNTLGVLKIMAMTTTGCCIVTAFLAPAWPTVLVALLFLVFGAVAVGWNGLFLAEVARCSPPGMVSIATSGAMTWNFGGILLGPALFATVYALSGSYTLNYGGLAAIPFLGFVALTLCGRAACRAAGR
;
A
#
# COMPACT_ATOMS: atom_id res chain seq x y z
N ALA A 1 5.20 14.52 -32.58
CA ALA A 1 6.54 14.47 -32.00
C ALA A 1 6.47 13.86 -30.65
N ALA A 2 6.98 12.62 -30.46
CA ALA A 2 7.09 12.00 -29.14
C ALA A 2 8.06 12.85 -28.31
N VAL A 3 7.51 13.62 -27.38
CA VAL A 3 8.33 14.35 -26.41
C VAL A 3 8.88 13.29 -25.46
N TRP A 4 10.11 12.89 -25.66
CA TRP A 4 10.87 12.13 -24.68
C TRP A 4 11.06 13.04 -23.45
N ALA A 5 10.10 13.00 -22.55
CA ALA A 5 10.24 13.69 -21.27
C ALA A 5 11.50 13.14 -20.60
N SER A 6 12.39 14.03 -20.14
CA SER A 6 13.59 13.60 -19.42
C SER A 6 13.16 12.68 -18.26
N PRO A 7 13.94 11.64 -17.90
CA PRO A 7 13.59 10.72 -16.79
C PRO A 7 13.27 11.45 -15.49
N THR A 8 13.79 12.67 -15.31
CA THR A 8 13.56 13.51 -14.13
C THR A 8 12.30 14.39 -14.21
N ALA A 9 11.64 14.48 -15.38
CA ALA A 9 10.48 15.36 -15.56
C ALA A 9 9.31 14.96 -14.64
N GLY A 10 9.05 13.65 -14.53
CA GLY A 10 8.02 13.12 -13.64
C GLY A 10 8.29 13.43 -12.17
N LEU A 11 9.52 13.24 -11.72
CA LEU A 11 9.93 13.54 -10.33
C LEU A 11 9.80 15.04 -10.03
N LYS A 12 10.24 15.92 -10.95
CA LYS A 12 10.11 17.37 -10.80
C LYS A 12 8.65 17.80 -10.75
N LEU A 13 7.80 17.22 -11.60
CA LEU A 13 6.37 17.50 -11.61
C LEU A 13 5.71 17.08 -10.30
N THR A 14 5.99 15.86 -9.83
CA THR A 14 5.46 15.32 -8.57
C THR A 14 5.86 16.22 -7.39
N TRP A 15 7.09 16.75 -7.37
CA TRP A 15 7.56 17.63 -6.31
C TRP A 15 6.93 19.03 -6.37
N ARG A 16 6.68 19.54 -7.58
CA ARG A 16 6.10 20.88 -7.81
C ARG A 16 4.65 21.00 -7.35
N TYR A 17 3.86 19.93 -7.51
CA TYR A 17 2.45 19.93 -7.17
C TYR A 17 2.21 19.23 -5.81
N PRO A 18 1.78 19.97 -4.75
CA PRO A 18 1.63 19.40 -3.41
C PRO A 18 0.70 18.18 -3.37
N VAL A 19 -0.37 18.17 -4.16
CA VAL A 19 -1.30 17.03 -4.24
C VAL A 19 -0.60 15.78 -4.75
N LEU A 20 0.15 15.88 -5.85
CA LEU A 20 0.90 14.76 -6.44
C LEU A 20 2.01 14.28 -5.52
N ARG A 21 2.68 15.20 -4.80
CA ARG A 21 3.72 14.86 -3.84
C ARG A 21 3.19 13.99 -2.70
N TRP A 22 2.03 14.33 -2.13
CA TRP A 22 1.43 13.56 -1.07
C TRP A 22 0.86 12.22 -1.57
N LEU A 23 0.32 12.18 -2.78
CA LEU A 23 -0.08 10.91 -3.41
C LEU A 23 1.13 10.00 -3.64
N ALA A 24 2.25 10.53 -4.12
CA ALA A 24 3.48 9.78 -4.30
C ALA A 24 4.03 9.23 -2.99
N ALA A 25 4.04 10.04 -1.92
CA ALA A 25 4.45 9.59 -0.59
C ALA A 25 3.54 8.48 -0.05
N ALA A 26 2.22 8.60 -0.26
CA ALA A 26 1.28 7.55 0.12
C ALA A 26 1.52 6.26 -0.68
N SER A 27 1.77 6.36 -1.98
CA SER A 27 2.05 5.17 -2.81
C SER A 27 3.34 4.46 -2.39
N PHE A 28 4.38 5.22 -2.03
CA PHE A 28 5.60 4.66 -1.46
C PHE A 28 5.30 3.82 -0.21
N ALA A 29 4.53 4.38 0.74
CA ALA A 29 4.21 3.71 1.99
C ALA A 29 3.35 2.45 1.77
N LEU A 30 2.34 2.53 0.91
CA LEU A 30 1.45 1.40 0.63
C LEU A 30 2.14 0.29 -0.15
N SER A 31 2.96 0.62 -1.15
CA SER A 31 3.73 -0.37 -1.91
C SER A 31 4.83 -1.02 -1.09
N PHE A 32 5.46 -0.27 -0.18
CA PHE A 32 6.41 -0.80 0.80
C PHE A 32 5.74 -1.93 1.61
N THR A 33 4.58 -1.64 2.21
CA THR A 33 3.85 -2.61 3.03
C THR A 33 3.34 -3.79 2.22
N GLN A 34 2.80 -3.54 1.02
CA GLN A 34 2.31 -4.57 0.10
C GLN A 34 3.40 -5.59 -0.22
N LEU A 35 4.62 -5.12 -0.53
CA LEU A 35 5.67 -6.04 -0.93
C LEU A 35 6.28 -6.77 0.27
N CYS A 36 6.34 -6.13 1.45
CA CYS A 36 6.70 -6.84 2.68
C CYS A 36 5.71 -7.99 2.97
N LEU A 37 4.40 -7.74 2.82
CA LEU A 37 3.37 -8.78 2.98
C LEU A 37 3.58 -9.91 1.98
N ALA A 38 3.73 -9.61 0.70
CA ALA A 38 3.88 -10.62 -0.34
C ALA A 38 5.17 -11.46 -0.19
N THR A 39 6.25 -10.85 0.30
CA THR A 39 7.57 -11.50 0.42
C THR A 39 7.66 -12.35 1.67
N PHE A 40 7.18 -11.84 2.82
CA PHE A 40 7.47 -12.46 4.11
C PHE A 40 6.30 -13.21 4.75
N LEU A 41 5.09 -13.16 4.17
CA LEU A 41 3.92 -13.84 4.71
C LEU A 41 4.14 -15.35 4.91
N VAL A 42 4.66 -16.03 3.89
CA VAL A 42 4.87 -17.48 3.95
C VAL A 42 5.89 -17.82 5.04
N THR A 43 7.01 -17.13 5.06
CA THR A 43 8.08 -17.37 6.04
C THR A 43 7.58 -17.10 7.48
N MET A 44 6.86 -16.01 7.68
CA MET A 44 6.26 -15.68 8.99
C MET A 44 5.26 -16.77 9.45
N LEU A 45 4.39 -17.23 8.56
CA LEU A 45 3.41 -18.27 8.92
C LEU A 45 4.09 -19.60 9.28
N VAL A 46 5.20 -19.93 8.62
CA VAL A 46 5.95 -21.16 8.91
C VAL A 46 6.76 -21.00 10.20
N GLU A 47 7.52 -19.94 10.35
CA GLU A 47 8.49 -19.79 11.45
C GLU A 47 7.83 -19.32 12.75
N ASP A 48 6.95 -18.30 12.70
CA ASP A 48 6.35 -17.72 13.91
C ASP A 48 5.01 -18.37 14.26
N ALA A 49 4.22 -18.84 13.28
CA ALA A 49 2.87 -19.37 13.53
C ALA A 49 2.77 -20.91 13.40
N GLY A 50 3.85 -21.59 12.99
CA GLY A 50 3.92 -23.07 12.96
C GLY A 50 3.12 -23.73 11.83
N TYR A 51 2.78 -22.98 10.76
CA TYR A 51 2.08 -23.53 9.59
C TYR A 51 3.00 -24.39 8.73
N SER A 52 2.45 -25.40 8.06
CA SER A 52 3.18 -26.09 7.01
C SER A 52 3.43 -25.16 5.82
N LEU A 53 4.52 -25.38 5.08
CA LEU A 53 4.87 -24.60 3.90
C LEU A 53 3.72 -24.58 2.86
N VAL A 54 3.01 -25.72 2.69
CA VAL A 54 1.86 -25.82 1.78
C VAL A 54 0.70 -24.94 2.26
N ALA A 55 0.36 -24.99 3.56
CA ALA A 55 -0.73 -24.16 4.10
C ALA A 55 -0.40 -22.67 4.03
N ALA A 56 0.85 -22.28 4.30
CA ALA A 56 1.31 -20.91 4.17
C ALA A 56 1.30 -20.42 2.72
N GLY A 57 1.67 -21.27 1.76
CA GLY A 57 1.59 -20.98 0.33
C GLY A 57 0.14 -20.80 -0.16
N VAL A 58 -0.79 -21.67 0.31
CA VAL A 58 -2.24 -21.49 0.05
C VAL A 58 -2.73 -20.16 0.62
N MET A 59 -2.30 -19.79 1.84
CA MET A 59 -2.67 -18.50 2.43
C MET A 59 -2.19 -17.33 1.57
N LEU A 60 -0.96 -17.37 1.04
CA LEU A 60 -0.47 -16.34 0.12
C LEU A 60 -1.32 -16.26 -1.15
N ALA A 61 -1.69 -17.40 -1.73
CA ALA A 61 -2.58 -17.43 -2.91
C ALA A 61 -3.94 -16.79 -2.62
N LEU A 62 -4.53 -17.08 -1.45
CA LEU A 62 -5.78 -16.47 -0.99
C LEU A 62 -5.63 -14.95 -0.78
N VAL A 63 -4.53 -14.49 -0.20
CA VAL A 63 -4.22 -13.06 -0.04
C VAL A 63 -4.14 -12.34 -1.39
N GLN A 64 -3.50 -12.96 -2.39
CA GLN A 64 -3.40 -12.37 -3.73
C GLN A 64 -4.75 -12.35 -4.45
N ALA A 65 -5.55 -13.41 -4.30
CA ALA A 65 -6.92 -13.47 -4.84
C ALA A 65 -7.82 -12.41 -4.17
N ALA A 66 -7.73 -12.27 -2.83
CA ALA A 66 -8.42 -11.22 -2.09
C ALA A 66 -7.99 -9.81 -2.53
N GLY A 67 -6.69 -9.63 -2.85
CA GLY A 67 -6.18 -8.40 -3.42
C GLY A 67 -6.78 -8.05 -4.78
N GLY A 68 -6.98 -9.05 -5.64
CA GLY A 68 -7.70 -8.91 -6.91
C GLY A 68 -9.16 -8.49 -6.70
N ALA A 69 -9.88 -9.19 -5.81
CA ALA A 69 -11.26 -8.87 -5.45
C ALA A 69 -11.36 -7.47 -4.78
N GLY A 70 -10.42 -7.15 -3.88
CA GLY A 70 -10.31 -5.86 -3.22
C GLY A 70 -10.14 -4.69 -4.20
N ARG A 71 -9.42 -4.92 -5.30
CA ARG A 71 -9.24 -3.94 -6.38
C ARG A 71 -10.55 -3.60 -7.08
N VAL A 72 -11.37 -4.61 -7.36
CA VAL A 72 -12.69 -4.43 -7.96
C VAL A 72 -13.65 -3.77 -6.96
N ALA A 73 -13.70 -4.29 -5.73
CA ALA A 73 -14.58 -3.78 -4.68
C ALA A 73 -14.26 -2.31 -4.31
N SER A 74 -12.99 -1.96 -4.18
CA SER A 74 -12.57 -0.59 -3.86
C SER A 74 -12.86 0.38 -5.01
N GLY A 75 -12.70 -0.06 -6.27
CA GLY A 75 -13.10 0.70 -7.45
C GLY A 75 -14.60 1.00 -7.44
N TRP A 76 -15.42 -0.03 -7.28
CA TRP A 76 -16.87 0.11 -7.17
C TRP A 76 -17.28 1.05 -6.03
N LEU A 77 -16.67 0.88 -4.84
CA LEU A 77 -16.94 1.76 -3.69
C LEU A 77 -16.56 3.22 -3.98
N SER A 78 -15.44 3.43 -4.65
CA SER A 78 -14.98 4.76 -5.06
C SER A 78 -15.97 5.42 -6.02
N ASP A 79 -16.44 4.67 -7.01
CA ASP A 79 -17.41 5.17 -8.00
C ASP A 79 -18.76 5.50 -7.34
N HIS A 80 -19.23 4.62 -6.45
CA HIS A 80 -20.50 4.80 -5.75
C HIS A 80 -20.47 5.98 -4.76
N THR A 81 -19.35 6.20 -4.08
CA THR A 81 -19.21 7.28 -3.09
C THR A 81 -18.71 8.59 -3.68
N GLY A 82 -18.17 8.58 -4.89
CA GLY A 82 -17.48 9.73 -5.50
C GLY A 82 -16.24 10.20 -4.73
N ASN A 83 -15.72 9.40 -3.81
CA ASN A 83 -14.65 9.79 -2.87
C ASN A 83 -13.46 8.81 -2.88
N THR A 84 -12.72 8.80 -3.97
CA THR A 84 -11.53 7.94 -4.16
C THR A 84 -10.50 8.11 -3.03
N LEU A 85 -10.26 9.36 -2.63
CA LEU A 85 -9.30 9.66 -1.57
C LEU A 85 -9.77 9.14 -0.20
N GLY A 86 -11.08 9.16 0.06
CA GLY A 86 -11.69 8.58 1.26
C GLY A 86 -11.50 7.07 1.32
N VAL A 87 -11.75 6.38 0.21
CA VAL A 87 -11.54 4.92 0.11
C VAL A 87 -10.07 4.56 0.32
N LEU A 88 -9.13 5.27 -0.31
CA LEU A 88 -7.69 5.07 -0.10
C LEU A 88 -7.28 5.25 1.37
N LYS A 89 -7.84 6.23 2.08
CA LYS A 89 -7.58 6.45 3.52
C LYS A 89 -8.08 5.28 4.36
N ILE A 90 -9.28 4.77 4.08
CA ILE A 90 -9.83 3.60 4.77
C ILE A 90 -8.91 2.39 4.53
N MET A 91 -8.48 2.15 3.29
CA MET A 91 -7.56 1.05 2.97
C MET A 91 -6.25 1.18 3.72
N ALA A 92 -5.65 2.36 3.78
CA ALA A 92 -4.40 2.62 4.50
C ALA A 92 -4.55 2.37 6.02
N MET A 93 -5.66 2.82 6.63
CA MET A 93 -5.93 2.58 8.05
C MET A 93 -6.22 1.12 8.35
N THR A 94 -7.00 0.44 7.51
CA THR A 94 -7.25 -1.00 7.66
C THR A 94 -5.95 -1.80 7.51
N THR A 95 -5.09 -1.44 6.56
CA THR A 95 -3.74 -2.03 6.41
C THR A 95 -2.91 -1.84 7.68
N THR A 96 -2.94 -0.64 8.28
CA THR A 96 -2.28 -0.35 9.57
C THR A 96 -2.81 -1.25 10.68
N GLY A 97 -4.14 -1.37 10.78
CA GLY A 97 -4.78 -2.27 11.75
C GLY A 97 -4.39 -3.74 11.56
N CYS A 98 -4.36 -4.22 10.32
CA CYS A 98 -3.91 -5.58 10.01
C CYS A 98 -2.45 -5.82 10.43
N CYS A 99 -1.55 -4.85 10.19
CA CYS A 99 -0.16 -4.93 10.66
C CYS A 99 -0.09 -5.05 12.19
N ILE A 100 -0.85 -4.23 12.92
CA ILE A 100 -0.89 -4.26 14.38
C ILE A 100 -1.43 -5.61 14.88
N VAL A 101 -2.54 -6.10 14.32
CA VAL A 101 -3.13 -7.39 14.71
C VAL A 101 -2.17 -8.54 14.42
N THR A 102 -1.43 -8.48 13.30
CA THR A 102 -0.42 -9.50 12.96
C THR A 102 0.71 -9.56 14.01
N ALA A 103 1.04 -8.46 14.68
CA ALA A 103 2.04 -8.45 15.76
C ALA A 103 1.66 -9.32 16.96
N PHE A 104 0.37 -9.60 17.15
CA PHE A 104 -0.16 -10.45 18.22
C PHE A 104 -0.47 -11.87 17.74
N LEU A 105 -0.10 -12.22 16.51
CA LEU A 105 -0.32 -13.55 15.97
C LEU A 105 0.49 -14.58 16.78
N ALA A 106 -0.20 -15.63 17.23
CA ALA A 106 0.41 -16.72 17.99
C ALA A 106 -0.03 -18.08 17.38
N PRO A 107 0.77 -19.15 17.54
CA PRO A 107 0.43 -20.48 17.03
C PRO A 107 -0.92 -21.04 17.54
N ALA A 108 -1.40 -20.53 18.69
CA ALA A 108 -2.67 -20.93 19.28
C ALA A 108 -3.90 -20.31 18.60
N TRP A 109 -3.71 -19.39 17.63
CA TRP A 109 -4.84 -18.74 16.97
C TRP A 109 -5.60 -19.74 16.06
N PRO A 110 -6.95 -19.71 16.08
CA PRO A 110 -7.75 -20.49 15.15
C PRO A 110 -7.41 -20.12 13.70
N THR A 111 -7.17 -21.14 12.87
CA THR A 111 -6.82 -20.95 11.44
C THR A 111 -7.81 -20.06 10.70
N VAL A 112 -9.11 -20.12 11.05
CA VAL A 112 -10.15 -19.28 10.46
C VAL A 112 -9.91 -17.79 10.74
N LEU A 113 -9.52 -17.43 11.95
CA LEU A 113 -9.21 -16.02 12.30
C LEU A 113 -7.98 -15.53 11.57
N VAL A 114 -6.95 -16.38 11.45
CA VAL A 114 -5.74 -16.07 10.67
C VAL A 114 -6.10 -15.86 9.20
N ALA A 115 -6.91 -16.74 8.62
CA ALA A 115 -7.36 -16.62 7.24
C ALA A 115 -8.17 -15.31 7.01
N LEU A 116 -9.11 -15.00 7.89
CA LEU A 116 -9.90 -13.76 7.80
C LEU A 116 -9.02 -12.52 7.89
N LEU A 117 -8.06 -12.50 8.83
CA LEU A 117 -7.09 -11.40 8.96
C LEU A 117 -6.34 -11.17 7.65
N PHE A 118 -5.76 -12.23 7.07
CA PHE A 118 -4.95 -12.09 5.87
C PHE A 118 -5.76 -11.90 4.59
N LEU A 119 -7.01 -12.37 4.52
CA LEU A 119 -7.93 -12.02 3.43
C LEU A 119 -8.24 -10.51 3.43
N VAL A 120 -8.57 -9.95 4.59
CA VAL A 120 -8.78 -8.50 4.72
C VAL A 120 -7.50 -7.74 4.41
N PHE A 121 -6.36 -8.18 4.97
CA PHE A 121 -5.07 -7.56 4.72
C PHE A 121 -4.72 -7.56 3.21
N GLY A 122 -4.91 -8.69 2.53
CA GLY A 122 -4.70 -8.80 1.08
C GLY A 122 -5.61 -7.87 0.28
N ALA A 123 -6.90 -7.85 0.60
CA ALA A 123 -7.88 -7.00 -0.07
C ALA A 123 -7.49 -5.51 -0.04
N VAL A 124 -7.01 -5.01 1.11
CA VAL A 124 -6.66 -3.60 1.28
C VAL A 124 -5.22 -3.29 0.89
N ALA A 125 -4.24 -4.14 1.23
CA ALA A 125 -2.83 -3.89 0.96
C ALA A 125 -2.44 -4.12 -0.50
N VAL A 126 -3.21 -4.90 -1.27
CA VAL A 126 -2.95 -5.17 -2.69
C VAL A 126 -3.95 -4.45 -3.59
N GLY A 127 -5.17 -4.17 -3.09
CA GLY A 127 -6.27 -3.63 -3.88
C GLY A 127 -6.17 -2.14 -4.26
N TRP A 128 -5.34 -1.36 -3.62
CA TRP A 128 -5.30 0.12 -3.70
C TRP A 128 -4.76 0.70 -5.01
N ASN A 129 -3.96 -0.05 -5.77
CA ASN A 129 -3.19 0.46 -6.91
C ASN A 129 -4.06 1.13 -8.00
N GLY A 130 -5.22 0.56 -8.33
CA GLY A 130 -6.14 1.10 -9.34
C GLY A 130 -6.67 2.48 -8.94
N LEU A 131 -7.11 2.62 -7.69
CA LEU A 131 -7.60 3.88 -7.13
C LEU A 131 -6.52 4.96 -7.10
N PHE A 132 -5.30 4.58 -6.75
CA PHE A 132 -4.16 5.49 -6.74
C PHE A 132 -3.89 6.07 -8.14
N LEU A 133 -3.86 5.22 -9.17
CA LEU A 133 -3.65 5.66 -10.55
C LEU A 133 -4.78 6.58 -11.03
N ALA A 134 -6.03 6.25 -10.73
CA ALA A 134 -7.17 7.08 -11.03
C ALA A 134 -7.07 8.46 -10.37
N GLU A 135 -6.67 8.50 -9.09
CA GLU A 135 -6.51 9.75 -8.34
C GLU A 135 -5.33 10.59 -8.86
N VAL A 136 -4.21 9.96 -9.23
CA VAL A 136 -3.09 10.66 -9.89
C VAL A 136 -3.54 11.28 -11.19
N ALA A 137 -4.28 10.54 -12.03
CA ALA A 137 -4.79 11.06 -13.30
C ALA A 137 -5.73 12.26 -13.09
N ARG A 138 -6.63 12.16 -12.11
CA ARG A 138 -7.60 13.22 -11.76
C ARG A 138 -6.93 14.50 -11.24
N CYS A 139 -5.85 14.35 -10.47
CA CYS A 139 -5.10 15.47 -9.88
C CYS A 139 -4.00 16.02 -10.78
N SER A 140 -3.79 15.44 -11.95
CA SER A 140 -2.75 15.85 -12.89
C SER A 140 -3.14 17.10 -13.67
N PRO A 141 -2.18 18.01 -13.96
CA PRO A 141 -2.45 19.12 -14.86
C PRO A 141 -2.88 18.63 -16.25
N PRO A 142 -3.71 19.40 -17.00
CA PRO A 142 -4.14 19.03 -18.33
C PRO A 142 -2.97 18.71 -19.25
N GLY A 143 -3.04 17.57 -19.95
CA GLY A 143 -2.00 17.10 -20.87
C GLY A 143 -0.74 16.50 -20.21
N MET A 144 -0.65 16.45 -18.87
CA MET A 144 0.53 15.96 -18.15
C MET A 144 0.29 14.65 -17.37
N VAL A 145 -0.82 13.96 -17.60
CA VAL A 145 -1.18 12.71 -16.87
C VAL A 145 -0.07 11.67 -16.97
N SER A 146 0.48 11.42 -18.14
CA SER A 146 1.56 10.43 -18.34
C SER A 146 2.81 10.79 -17.53
N ILE A 147 3.21 12.07 -17.54
CA ILE A 147 4.38 12.55 -16.79
C ILE A 147 4.15 12.47 -15.27
N ALA A 148 2.96 12.84 -14.80
CA ALA A 148 2.60 12.76 -13.40
C ALA A 148 2.57 11.30 -12.91
N THR A 149 1.98 10.40 -13.71
CA THR A 149 1.91 8.97 -13.41
C THR A 149 3.32 8.36 -13.36
N SER A 150 4.21 8.67 -14.31
CA SER A 150 5.58 8.16 -14.29
C SER A 150 6.34 8.63 -13.05
N GLY A 151 6.17 9.89 -12.64
CA GLY A 151 6.77 10.43 -11.43
C GLY A 151 6.24 9.76 -10.16
N ALA A 152 4.94 9.57 -10.06
CA ALA A 152 4.31 8.88 -8.94
C ALA A 152 4.72 7.40 -8.87
N MET A 153 4.82 6.71 -10.03
CA MET A 153 5.31 5.33 -10.10
C MET A 153 6.76 5.18 -9.67
N THR A 154 7.62 6.17 -9.89
CA THR A 154 9.01 6.14 -9.40
C THR A 154 9.05 6.02 -7.87
N TRP A 155 8.20 6.75 -7.16
CA TRP A 155 8.07 6.63 -5.70
C TRP A 155 7.47 5.29 -5.28
N ASN A 156 6.49 4.80 -6.02
CA ASN A 156 5.91 3.48 -5.81
C ASN A 156 6.98 2.38 -5.89
N PHE A 157 7.78 2.37 -6.96
CA PHE A 157 8.89 1.42 -7.11
C PHE A 157 9.98 1.60 -6.04
N GLY A 158 10.18 2.81 -5.54
CA GLY A 158 11.04 3.06 -4.39
C GLY A 158 10.57 2.31 -3.14
N GLY A 159 9.27 2.32 -2.85
CA GLY A 159 8.66 1.54 -1.77
C GLY A 159 8.83 0.04 -1.96
N ILE A 160 8.59 -0.44 -3.18
CA ILE A 160 8.79 -1.85 -3.58
C ILE A 160 10.23 -2.31 -3.33
N LEU A 161 11.20 -1.49 -3.71
CA LEU A 161 12.63 -1.84 -3.58
C LEU A 161 13.10 -1.80 -2.13
N LEU A 162 12.73 -0.77 -1.38
CA LEU A 162 13.22 -0.54 -0.03
C LEU A 162 12.47 -1.36 1.02
N GLY A 163 11.18 -1.69 0.76
CA GLY A 163 10.34 -2.40 1.72
C GLY A 163 10.94 -3.70 2.22
N PRO A 164 11.12 -4.70 1.37
CA PRO A 164 11.67 -5.99 1.79
C PRO A 164 13.09 -5.89 2.36
N ALA A 165 13.93 -5.00 1.81
CA ALA A 165 15.30 -4.83 2.28
C ALA A 165 15.35 -4.30 3.72
N LEU A 166 14.56 -3.26 4.02
CA LEU A 166 14.49 -2.71 5.37
C LEU A 166 13.78 -3.67 6.33
N PHE A 167 12.72 -4.35 5.89
CA PHE A 167 12.04 -5.35 6.69
C PHE A 167 12.98 -6.51 7.09
N ALA A 168 13.77 -7.04 6.15
CA ALA A 168 14.77 -8.07 6.42
C ALA A 168 15.86 -7.59 7.40
N THR A 169 16.29 -6.32 7.28
CA THR A 169 17.27 -5.73 8.19
C THR A 169 16.72 -5.64 9.61
N VAL A 170 15.46 -5.21 9.77
CA VAL A 170 14.82 -5.16 11.09
C VAL A 170 14.63 -6.57 11.65
N TYR A 171 14.26 -7.55 10.81
CA TYR A 171 14.17 -8.95 11.22
C TYR A 171 15.50 -9.49 11.75
N ALA A 172 16.61 -9.17 11.10
CA ALA A 172 17.94 -9.61 11.56
C ALA A 172 18.28 -9.09 12.98
N LEU A 173 17.63 -8.01 13.42
CA LEU A 173 17.80 -7.44 14.76
C LEU A 173 16.76 -7.95 15.76
N SER A 174 15.53 -8.20 15.32
CA SER A 174 14.38 -8.56 16.18
C SER A 174 14.22 -10.08 16.35
N GLY A 175 14.60 -10.86 15.33
CA GLY A 175 14.42 -12.31 15.29
C GLY A 175 12.97 -12.79 15.20
N SER A 176 12.00 -11.89 14.94
CA SER A 176 10.58 -12.22 14.86
C SER A 176 9.88 -11.47 13.74
N TYR A 177 9.21 -12.21 12.86
CA TYR A 177 8.42 -11.62 11.78
C TYR A 177 7.16 -10.92 12.31
N THR A 178 6.49 -11.50 13.31
CA THR A 178 5.27 -10.92 13.89
C THR A 178 5.55 -9.56 14.51
N LEU A 179 6.64 -9.40 15.27
CA LEU A 179 7.06 -8.11 15.81
C LEU A 179 7.39 -7.11 14.69
N ASN A 180 8.04 -7.58 13.62
CA ASN A 180 8.35 -6.75 12.47
C ASN A 180 7.09 -6.21 11.78
N TYR A 181 6.03 -7.01 11.65
CA TYR A 181 4.75 -6.52 11.15
C TYR A 181 4.14 -5.45 12.06
N GLY A 182 4.31 -5.56 13.38
CA GLY A 182 3.93 -4.51 14.30
C GLY A 182 4.64 -3.19 14.04
N GLY A 183 5.96 -3.23 13.86
CA GLY A 183 6.76 -2.06 13.47
C GLY A 183 6.39 -1.52 12.09
N LEU A 184 6.09 -2.43 11.13
CA LEU A 184 5.64 -2.07 9.79
C LEU A 184 4.36 -1.23 9.80
N ALA A 185 3.51 -1.32 10.83
CA ALA A 185 2.27 -0.55 10.94
C ALA A 185 2.48 0.97 10.84
N ALA A 186 3.66 1.47 11.21
CA ALA A 186 4.00 2.89 11.08
C ALA A 186 4.00 3.34 9.61
N ILE A 187 4.36 2.47 8.68
CA ILE A 187 4.50 2.82 7.26
C ILE A 187 3.14 3.11 6.61
N PRO A 188 2.14 2.21 6.61
CA PRO A 188 0.83 2.50 6.05
C PRO A 188 0.10 3.61 6.81
N PHE A 189 0.37 3.80 8.12
CA PHE A 189 -0.13 4.94 8.88
C PHE A 189 0.44 6.27 8.34
N LEU A 190 1.74 6.34 8.02
CA LEU A 190 2.32 7.50 7.33
C LEU A 190 1.69 7.70 5.94
N GLY A 191 1.33 6.61 5.24
CA GLY A 191 0.55 6.65 4.01
C GLY A 191 -0.82 7.31 4.21
N PHE A 192 -1.55 6.94 5.28
CA PHE A 192 -2.81 7.59 5.66
C PHE A 192 -2.63 9.09 5.96
N VAL A 193 -1.59 9.46 6.68
CA VAL A 193 -1.27 10.88 6.96
C VAL A 193 -1.00 11.62 5.65
N ALA A 194 -0.22 11.05 4.74
CA ALA A 194 0.04 11.63 3.43
C ALA A 194 -1.25 11.83 2.61
N LEU A 195 -2.16 10.85 2.58
CA LEU A 195 -3.48 10.98 1.93
C LEU A 195 -4.34 12.07 2.58
N THR A 196 -4.23 12.26 3.88
CA THR A 196 -4.95 13.32 4.58
C THR A 196 -4.41 14.71 4.20
N LEU A 197 -3.09 14.84 4.11
CA LEU A 197 -2.42 16.07 3.65
C LEU A 197 -2.69 16.33 2.17
N CYS A 198 -2.82 15.29 1.34
CA CYS A 198 -3.26 15.38 -0.04
C CYS A 198 -4.64 16.03 -0.15
N GLY A 199 -5.62 15.56 0.62
CA GLY A 199 -6.98 16.13 0.65
C GLY A 199 -6.98 17.61 1.07
N ARG A 200 -6.20 17.97 2.08
CA ARG A 200 -6.05 19.38 2.50
C ARG A 200 -5.42 20.25 1.41
N ALA A 201 -4.43 19.72 0.69
CA ALA A 201 -3.78 20.43 -0.42
C ALA A 201 -4.74 20.64 -1.59
N ALA A 202 -5.57 19.64 -1.92
CA ALA A 202 -6.59 19.72 -2.96
C ALA A 202 -7.66 20.78 -2.62
N CYS A 203 -8.17 20.79 -1.39
CA CYS A 203 -9.12 21.80 -0.93
C CYS A 203 -8.56 23.23 -1.01
N ARG A 204 -7.30 23.43 -0.66
CA ARG A 204 -6.63 24.75 -0.77
C ARG A 204 -6.44 25.20 -2.22
N ALA A 205 -6.27 24.27 -3.14
CA ALA A 205 -6.13 24.58 -4.57
C ALA A 205 -7.50 24.94 -5.21
N ALA A 206 -8.59 24.34 -4.76
CA ALA A 206 -9.95 24.61 -5.23
C ALA A 206 -10.57 25.92 -4.66
N GLY A 207 -10.06 26.40 -3.53
CA GLY A 207 -10.52 27.66 -2.89
C GLY A 207 -9.74 28.91 -3.34
N ARG A 208 -8.87 28.79 -4.34
CA ARG A 208 -8.15 29.90 -4.98
C ARG A 208 -8.62 30.10 -6.41
#